data_9b74c02a44f90dffe0cd19464ea0cf11
#
_entry.id   9b74c02a44f90dffe0cd19464ea0cf11
#
_cell.length_a   1.000
_cell.length_b   1.000
_cell.length_c   1.000
_cell.angle_alpha   90.00
_cell.angle_beta   90.00
_cell.angle_gamma   90.00
#
_symmetry.space_group_name_H-M   'P 1'
#
loop_
_entity.id
_entity.type
_entity.pdbx_description
1 polymer ?
#
loop_
_entity_poly.entity_id
_entity_poly.type
_entity_poly.pdbx_seq_one_letter_code
_entity_poly.pdbx_strand_id
1 'polypeptide(L)'
;LLSSAASDVYKRQYLICNQTPPVGEAPSLMSFEEVETLFHEFGHGLQHMLTTVEEPEAAGISNVEWDAVELPSQFMENWCLDQSTLMGMARHWQTGEPLPQEEVDKLRNSRTFNAGLATLRQVHFALTDLRLHSQWTPQLGLSPDELRRDIANTTTVMDPIPEDRFLCAFGHIFAGGYSAGYYSYKLSLIHISEPTRRPKI
;
A
#
# COMPACT_ATOMS: atom_id res chain seq x y z
N LEU A 1 21.71 -8.19 17.84
CA LEU A 1 20.51 -8.98 17.59
C LEU A 1 20.93 -10.44 17.57
N LEU A 2 20.81 -11.11 18.71
CA LEU A 2 21.05 -12.55 18.83
C LEU A 2 19.73 -13.24 18.48
N SER A 3 19.59 -13.68 17.24
CA SER A 3 18.50 -14.56 16.86
C SER A 3 18.96 -16.01 16.98
N SER A 4 18.10 -16.89 17.44
CA SER A 4 18.38 -18.33 17.43
C SER A 4 18.48 -18.83 15.96
N ALA A 5 19.22 -19.91 15.73
CA ALA A 5 19.40 -20.47 14.38
C ALA A 5 18.06 -20.79 13.68
N ALA A 6 17.01 -21.15 14.44
CA ALA A 6 15.68 -21.41 13.91
C ALA A 6 15.01 -20.12 13.37
N SER A 7 15.20 -18.97 14.05
CA SER A 7 14.67 -17.69 13.58
C SER A 7 15.36 -17.16 12.33
N ASP A 8 16.62 -17.56 12.07
CA ASP A 8 17.37 -17.12 10.89
C ASP A 8 16.80 -17.70 9.58
N VAL A 9 16.21 -18.87 9.60
CA VAL A 9 15.59 -19.49 8.43
C VAL A 9 14.35 -18.70 7.99
N TYR A 10 13.54 -18.24 8.95
CA TYR A 10 12.32 -17.49 8.67
C TYR A 10 12.57 -16.00 8.36
N LYS A 11 13.77 -15.49 8.59
CA LYS A 11 14.17 -14.11 8.28
C LYS A 11 14.72 -13.95 6.85
N ARG A 12 14.76 -15.01 6.06
CA ARG A 12 15.18 -14.96 4.66
C ARG A 12 13.96 -14.85 3.78
N GLN A 13 13.73 -13.65 3.25
CA GLN A 13 12.64 -13.37 2.33
C GLN A 13 13.16 -12.74 1.05
N TYR A 14 12.40 -12.91 -0.02
CA TYR A 14 12.57 -12.16 -1.25
C TYR A 14 11.66 -10.95 -1.24
N LEU A 15 12.20 -9.78 -1.51
CA LEU A 15 11.42 -8.61 -1.86
C LEU A 15 11.13 -8.66 -3.36
N ILE A 16 9.87 -8.70 -3.72
CA ILE A 16 9.44 -8.79 -5.11
C ILE A 16 8.57 -7.59 -5.42
N CYS A 17 9.04 -6.73 -6.33
CA CYS A 17 8.30 -5.57 -6.82
C CYS A 17 8.25 -5.62 -8.35
N ASN A 18 7.14 -5.14 -8.91
CA ASN A 18 7.06 -4.88 -10.34
C ASN A 18 7.73 -3.53 -10.62
N GLN A 19 8.73 -3.54 -11.49
CA GLN A 19 9.47 -2.33 -11.87
C GLN A 19 9.57 -2.22 -13.37
N THR A 20 9.68 -1.00 -13.86
CA THR A 20 9.88 -0.70 -15.28
C THR A 20 11.19 -1.34 -15.75
N PRO A 21 11.16 -2.21 -16.77
CA PRO A 21 12.37 -2.84 -17.29
C PRO A 21 13.30 -1.81 -17.97
N PRO A 22 14.58 -2.12 -18.15
CA PRO A 22 15.50 -1.28 -18.91
C PRO A 22 15.00 -1.14 -20.36
N VAL A 23 15.21 0.06 -20.95
CA VAL A 23 14.80 0.39 -22.32
C VAL A 23 16.02 0.83 -23.13
N GLY A 24 16.39 0.07 -24.15
CA GLY A 24 17.59 0.32 -24.97
C GLY A 24 18.86 0.26 -24.12
N GLU A 25 19.66 1.32 -24.14
CA GLU A 25 20.89 1.44 -23.33
C GLU A 25 20.63 2.05 -21.93
N ALA A 26 19.42 2.55 -21.69
CA ALA A 26 19.06 3.10 -20.38
C ALA A 26 18.82 1.96 -19.37
N PRO A 27 19.35 2.09 -18.14
CA PRO A 27 19.04 1.13 -17.08
C PRO A 27 17.56 1.17 -16.71
N SER A 28 17.11 0.24 -15.87
CA SER A 28 15.80 0.32 -15.26
C SER A 28 15.72 1.59 -14.41
N LEU A 29 14.92 2.56 -14.85
CA LEU A 29 14.67 3.81 -14.14
C LEU A 29 13.32 3.69 -13.45
N MET A 30 13.32 3.82 -12.14
CA MET A 30 12.11 3.73 -11.34
C MET A 30 11.32 5.04 -11.39
N SER A 31 10.02 4.95 -11.59
CA SER A 31 9.11 6.06 -11.28
C SER A 31 9.08 6.31 -9.76
N PHE A 32 8.56 7.47 -9.35
CA PHE A 32 8.42 7.76 -7.92
C PHE A 32 7.48 6.76 -7.22
N GLU A 33 6.40 6.35 -7.87
CA GLU A 33 5.46 5.34 -7.37
C GLU A 33 6.14 3.96 -7.19
N GLU A 34 7.04 3.59 -8.10
CA GLU A 34 7.81 2.35 -7.97
C GLU A 34 8.79 2.40 -6.80
N VAL A 35 9.35 3.57 -6.50
CA VAL A 35 10.18 3.79 -5.30
C VAL A 35 9.33 3.68 -4.04
N GLU A 36 8.14 4.30 -4.00
CA GLU A 36 7.20 4.15 -2.88
C GLU A 36 6.84 2.68 -2.65
N THR A 37 6.51 1.94 -3.73
CA THR A 37 6.22 0.50 -3.65
C THR A 37 7.40 -0.29 -3.07
N LEU A 38 8.62 0.00 -3.49
CA LEU A 38 9.82 -0.65 -2.94
C LEU A 38 9.96 -0.41 -1.43
N PHE A 39 9.74 0.81 -0.97
CA PHE A 39 9.77 1.13 0.47
C PHE A 39 8.62 0.47 1.22
N HIS A 40 7.43 0.42 0.62
CA HIS A 40 6.26 -0.27 1.14
C HIS A 40 6.59 -1.76 1.39
N GLU A 41 7.01 -2.48 0.37
CA GLU A 41 7.37 -3.90 0.48
C GLU A 41 8.53 -4.12 1.46
N PHE A 42 9.49 -3.19 1.50
CA PHE A 42 10.56 -3.24 2.49
C PHE A 42 10.03 -3.06 3.92
N GLY A 43 8.97 -2.29 4.12
CA GLY A 43 8.28 -2.17 5.41
C GLY A 43 7.73 -3.51 5.90
N HIS A 44 7.10 -4.29 5.04
CA HIS A 44 6.70 -5.67 5.36
C HIS A 44 7.91 -6.56 5.67
N GLY A 45 8.98 -6.42 4.90
CA GLY A 45 10.25 -7.11 5.16
C GLY A 45 10.84 -6.78 6.53
N LEU A 46 10.83 -5.49 6.92
CA LEU A 46 11.29 -5.05 8.24
C LEU A 46 10.43 -5.63 9.37
N GLN A 47 9.11 -5.64 9.24
CA GLN A 47 8.21 -6.26 10.20
C GLN A 47 8.60 -7.73 10.46
N HIS A 48 8.93 -8.44 9.39
CA HIS A 48 9.36 -9.83 9.50
C HIS A 48 10.77 -9.98 10.09
N MET A 49 11.73 -9.18 9.64
CA MET A 49 13.12 -9.28 10.08
C MET A 49 13.36 -8.84 11.52
N LEU A 50 12.57 -7.88 12.01
CA LEU A 50 12.73 -7.29 13.34
C LEU A 50 11.88 -7.97 14.41
N THR A 51 11.10 -8.99 14.05
CA THR A 51 10.31 -9.72 15.04
C THR A 51 11.17 -10.31 16.13
N THR A 52 10.69 -10.24 17.36
CA THR A 52 11.29 -10.91 18.53
C THR A 52 10.49 -12.12 18.97
N VAL A 53 9.37 -12.41 18.28
CA VAL A 53 8.53 -13.57 18.51
C VAL A 53 9.22 -14.80 17.93
N GLU A 54 9.36 -15.85 18.74
CA GLU A 54 10.06 -17.09 18.36
C GLU A 54 9.13 -18.12 17.70
N GLU A 55 7.82 -18.01 17.92
CA GLU A 55 6.82 -18.92 17.32
C GLU A 55 6.59 -18.54 15.84
N PRO A 56 6.93 -19.38 14.87
CA PRO A 56 6.89 -19.02 13.45
C PRO A 56 5.51 -18.60 12.96
N GLU A 57 4.44 -19.21 13.48
CA GLU A 57 3.06 -18.92 13.08
C GLU A 57 2.54 -17.58 13.62
N ALA A 58 3.26 -16.97 14.58
CA ALA A 58 2.94 -15.66 15.16
C ALA A 58 4.06 -14.64 14.95
N ALA A 59 5.14 -15.01 14.24
CA ALA A 59 6.31 -14.18 14.05
C ALA A 59 6.19 -13.32 12.78
N GLY A 60 6.74 -12.11 12.85
CA GLY A 60 6.82 -11.20 11.72
C GLY A 60 5.45 -10.77 11.21
N ILE A 61 5.12 -11.09 9.97
CA ILE A 61 3.83 -10.79 9.34
C ILE A 61 2.76 -11.86 9.61
N SER A 62 3.16 -13.04 10.11
CA SER A 62 2.24 -14.14 10.37
C SER A 62 1.30 -13.80 11.53
N ASN A 63 0.00 -13.98 11.32
CA ASN A 63 -1.06 -13.70 12.29
C ASN A 63 -1.12 -12.24 12.82
N VAL A 64 -0.53 -11.28 12.11
CA VAL A 64 -0.82 -9.87 12.35
C VAL A 64 -2.29 -9.61 11.98
N GLU A 65 -3.00 -8.86 12.81
CA GLU A 65 -4.37 -8.43 12.50
C GLU A 65 -4.38 -7.66 11.18
N TRP A 66 -5.33 -7.98 10.29
CA TRP A 66 -5.39 -7.39 8.95
C TRP A 66 -5.50 -5.86 8.95
N ASP A 67 -6.13 -5.28 9.94
CA ASP A 67 -6.23 -3.83 10.12
C ASP A 67 -4.92 -3.17 10.58
N ALA A 68 -3.91 -3.93 10.97
CA ALA A 68 -2.58 -3.46 11.33
C ALA A 68 -1.47 -3.91 10.35
N VAL A 69 -1.77 -4.79 9.39
CA VAL A 69 -0.75 -5.39 8.52
C VAL A 69 -0.01 -4.37 7.65
N GLU A 70 -0.69 -3.30 7.24
CA GLU A 70 -0.13 -2.23 6.42
C GLU A 70 0.59 -1.12 7.22
N LEU A 71 0.62 -1.21 8.54
CA LEU A 71 1.24 -0.17 9.36
C LEU A 71 2.75 0.00 9.07
N PRO A 72 3.56 -1.07 9.04
CA PRO A 72 4.99 -0.96 8.75
C PRO A 72 5.28 -0.54 7.31
N SER A 73 4.53 -1.06 6.34
CA SER A 73 4.70 -0.75 4.92
C SER A 73 4.39 0.71 4.62
N GLN A 74 3.23 1.20 5.02
CA GLN A 74 2.85 2.60 4.83
C GLN A 74 3.69 3.57 5.67
N PHE A 75 4.20 3.14 6.83
CA PHE A 75 5.16 3.95 7.58
C PHE A 75 6.44 4.19 6.78
N MET A 76 6.95 3.16 6.09
CA MET A 76 8.16 3.27 5.28
C MET A 76 8.01 4.18 4.07
N GLU A 77 6.81 4.28 3.47
CA GLU A 77 6.54 5.21 2.36
C GLU A 77 6.87 6.68 2.71
N ASN A 78 6.76 7.06 3.98
CA ASN A 78 7.08 8.44 4.40
C ASN A 78 8.53 8.82 4.14
N TRP A 79 9.46 7.87 4.16
CA TRP A 79 10.87 8.11 3.89
C TRP A 79 11.16 8.50 2.44
N CYS A 80 10.29 8.12 1.50
CA CYS A 80 10.41 8.53 0.10
C CYS A 80 10.27 10.05 -0.08
N LEU A 81 9.60 10.75 0.87
CA LEU A 81 9.38 12.20 0.85
C LEU A 81 10.21 12.94 1.89
N ASP A 82 10.99 12.22 2.70
CA ASP A 82 11.99 12.86 3.54
C ASP A 82 13.09 13.45 2.67
N GLN A 83 13.36 14.74 2.85
CA GLN A 83 14.28 15.49 1.99
C GLN A 83 15.68 14.90 1.98
N SER A 84 16.19 14.51 3.15
CA SER A 84 17.54 13.98 3.27
C SER A 84 17.68 12.63 2.60
N THR A 85 16.68 11.77 2.76
CA THR A 85 16.60 10.45 2.13
C THR A 85 16.51 10.59 0.61
N LEU A 86 15.56 11.38 0.13
CA LEU A 86 15.33 11.57 -1.30
C LEU A 86 16.57 12.15 -2.01
N MET A 87 17.16 13.21 -1.45
CA MET A 87 18.36 13.81 -2.02
C MET A 87 19.61 12.91 -1.91
N GLY A 88 19.63 12.02 -0.93
CA GLY A 88 20.73 11.05 -0.77
C GLY A 88 20.73 9.94 -1.82
N MET A 89 19.53 9.46 -2.21
CA MET A 89 19.39 8.33 -3.14
C MET A 89 19.11 8.73 -4.59
N ALA A 90 18.36 9.81 -4.83
CA ALA A 90 17.97 10.22 -6.17
C ALA A 90 19.11 10.95 -6.90
N ARG A 91 19.62 10.33 -7.96
CA ARG A 91 20.72 10.87 -8.78
C ARG A 91 20.44 10.63 -10.25
N HIS A 92 20.90 11.59 -11.06
CA HIS A 92 20.83 11.45 -12.50
C HIS A 92 21.71 10.27 -12.95
N TRP A 93 21.12 9.33 -13.68
CA TRP A 93 21.76 8.04 -13.97
C TRP A 93 23.04 8.14 -14.81
N GLN A 94 23.22 9.20 -15.63
CA GLN A 94 24.42 9.43 -16.43
C GLN A 94 25.43 10.32 -15.72
N THR A 95 24.98 11.45 -15.15
CA THR A 95 25.88 12.46 -14.58
C THR A 95 26.18 12.27 -13.11
N GLY A 96 25.34 11.51 -12.38
CA GLY A 96 25.45 11.33 -10.93
C GLY A 96 25.04 12.56 -10.12
N GLU A 97 24.54 13.61 -10.77
CA GLU A 97 24.07 14.82 -10.09
C GLU A 97 22.85 14.51 -9.21
N PRO A 98 22.76 15.12 -8.02
CA PRO A 98 21.61 14.95 -7.14
C PRO A 98 20.35 15.57 -7.75
N LEU A 99 19.19 15.08 -7.31
CA LEU A 99 17.91 15.66 -7.69
C LEU A 99 17.85 17.14 -7.26
N PRO A 100 17.49 18.09 -8.15
CA PRO A 100 17.38 19.50 -7.81
C PRO A 100 16.32 19.75 -6.72
N GLN A 101 16.55 20.71 -5.85
CA GLN A 101 15.62 21.06 -4.75
C GLN A 101 14.21 21.39 -5.27
N GLU A 102 14.12 22.06 -6.43
CA GLU A 102 12.83 22.40 -7.03
C GLU A 102 12.00 21.14 -7.36
N GLU A 103 12.63 20.07 -7.82
CA GLU A 103 11.95 18.81 -8.13
C GLU A 103 11.53 18.06 -6.83
N VAL A 104 12.36 18.15 -5.79
CA VAL A 104 12.00 17.64 -4.45
C VAL A 104 10.74 18.36 -3.92
N ASP A 105 10.68 19.67 -4.06
CA ASP A 105 9.55 20.47 -3.60
C ASP A 105 8.28 20.17 -4.41
N LYS A 106 8.40 19.95 -5.73
CA LYS A 106 7.28 19.50 -6.58
C LYS A 106 6.74 18.14 -6.13
N LEU A 107 7.61 17.17 -5.89
CA LEU A 107 7.21 15.84 -5.40
C LEU A 107 6.49 15.93 -4.06
N ARG A 108 7.00 16.70 -3.12
CA ARG A 108 6.35 16.89 -1.81
C ARG A 108 4.99 17.56 -1.92
N ASN A 109 4.85 18.55 -2.79
CA ASN A 109 3.60 19.25 -3.03
C ASN A 109 2.58 18.38 -3.77
N SER A 110 3.03 17.46 -4.63
CA SER A 110 2.13 16.55 -5.36
C SER A 110 1.35 15.61 -4.44
N ARG A 111 1.86 15.33 -3.23
CA ARG A 111 1.19 14.46 -2.24
C ARG A 111 -0.21 14.94 -1.85
N THR A 112 -0.41 16.25 -1.80
CA THR A 112 -1.71 16.84 -1.43
C THR A 112 -2.60 17.12 -2.65
N PHE A 113 -2.01 17.07 -3.85
CA PHE A 113 -2.77 17.28 -5.08
C PHE A 113 -3.76 16.13 -5.28
N ASN A 114 -5.03 16.49 -5.44
CA ASN A 114 -6.13 15.53 -5.58
C ASN A 114 -6.23 14.47 -4.45
N ALA A 115 -5.68 14.72 -3.26
CA ALA A 115 -5.73 13.79 -2.14
C ALA A 115 -7.17 13.38 -1.75
N GLY A 116 -8.15 14.28 -1.92
CA GLY A 116 -9.57 13.97 -1.73
C GLY A 116 -10.07 12.90 -2.71
N LEU A 117 -9.72 13.00 -3.99
CA LEU A 117 -10.08 12.00 -5.01
C LEU A 117 -9.41 10.65 -4.74
N ALA A 118 -8.13 10.67 -4.38
CA ALA A 118 -7.42 9.45 -3.99
C ALA A 118 -8.05 8.79 -2.76
N THR A 119 -8.49 9.57 -1.78
CA THR A 119 -9.22 9.07 -0.62
C THR A 119 -10.58 8.48 -0.99
N LEU A 120 -11.36 9.15 -1.82
CA LEU A 120 -12.64 8.62 -2.31
C LEU A 120 -12.45 7.29 -3.05
N ARG A 121 -11.41 7.16 -3.86
CA ARG A 121 -11.07 5.88 -4.52
C ARG A 121 -10.83 4.77 -3.51
N GLN A 122 -10.09 5.02 -2.44
CA GLN A 122 -9.85 4.02 -1.39
C GLN A 122 -11.14 3.69 -0.62
N VAL A 123 -11.98 4.68 -0.35
CA VAL A 123 -13.31 4.47 0.25
C VAL A 123 -14.20 3.63 -0.67
N HIS A 124 -14.17 3.88 -1.98
CA HIS A 124 -14.87 3.06 -2.96
C HIS A 124 -14.46 1.58 -2.88
N PHE A 125 -13.16 1.31 -2.83
CA PHE A 125 -12.62 -0.05 -2.73
C PHE A 125 -13.03 -0.72 -1.41
N ALA A 126 -12.86 -0.03 -0.30
CA ALA A 126 -13.19 -0.54 1.03
C ALA A 126 -14.70 -0.82 1.19
N LEU A 127 -15.57 0.07 0.71
CA LEU A 127 -17.02 -0.14 0.74
C LEU A 127 -17.46 -1.28 -0.18
N THR A 128 -16.85 -1.39 -1.36
CA THR A 128 -17.10 -2.50 -2.28
C THR A 128 -16.75 -3.83 -1.63
N ASP A 129 -15.57 -3.92 -1.02
CA ASP A 129 -15.14 -5.09 -0.28
C ASP A 129 -16.11 -5.44 0.85
N LEU A 130 -16.37 -4.51 1.76
CA LEU A 130 -17.24 -4.74 2.90
C LEU A 130 -18.65 -5.17 2.49
N ARG A 131 -19.28 -4.51 1.50
CA ARG A 131 -20.63 -4.84 1.06
C ARG A 131 -20.68 -6.18 0.34
N LEU A 132 -19.68 -6.51 -0.48
CA LEU A 132 -19.60 -7.81 -1.15
C LEU A 132 -19.52 -8.96 -0.13
N HIS A 133 -18.72 -8.81 0.94
CA HIS A 133 -18.49 -9.88 1.90
C HIS A 133 -19.49 -9.91 3.07
N SER A 134 -20.28 -8.85 3.30
CA SER A 134 -21.22 -8.80 4.43
C SER A 134 -22.70 -8.72 4.02
N GLN A 135 -23.00 -8.19 2.84
CA GLN A 135 -24.38 -7.87 2.46
C GLN A 135 -24.81 -8.54 1.15
N TRP A 136 -23.86 -8.75 0.23
CA TRP A 136 -24.22 -9.32 -1.06
C TRP A 136 -24.56 -10.80 -0.98
N THR A 137 -25.66 -11.19 -1.60
CA THR A 137 -26.05 -12.58 -1.82
C THR A 137 -26.71 -12.69 -3.19
N PRO A 138 -26.72 -13.87 -3.84
CA PRO A 138 -27.43 -14.08 -5.11
C PRO A 138 -28.91 -13.73 -5.06
N GLN A 139 -29.53 -13.78 -3.88
CA GLN A 139 -30.96 -13.48 -3.66
C GLN A 139 -31.27 -11.98 -3.74
N LEU A 140 -30.29 -11.11 -3.67
CA LEU A 140 -30.50 -9.67 -3.85
C LEU A 140 -30.88 -9.30 -5.29
N GLY A 141 -30.71 -10.20 -6.26
CA GLY A 141 -31.02 -9.93 -7.66
C GLY A 141 -30.08 -8.92 -8.33
N LEU A 142 -28.98 -8.53 -7.66
CA LEU A 142 -27.95 -7.65 -8.16
C LEU A 142 -26.66 -8.46 -8.38
N SER A 143 -26.00 -8.24 -9.50
CA SER A 143 -24.63 -8.75 -9.71
C SER A 143 -23.63 -8.01 -8.80
N PRO A 144 -22.46 -8.60 -8.51
CA PRO A 144 -21.40 -7.90 -7.79
C PRO A 144 -21.00 -6.57 -8.43
N ASP A 145 -20.98 -6.47 -9.76
CA ASP A 145 -20.64 -5.24 -10.45
C ASP A 145 -21.73 -4.17 -10.33
N GLU A 146 -23.01 -4.54 -10.35
CA GLU A 146 -24.10 -3.61 -10.08
C GLU A 146 -24.05 -3.05 -8.66
N LEU A 147 -23.73 -3.88 -7.65
CA LEU A 147 -23.49 -3.41 -6.29
C LEU A 147 -22.34 -2.41 -6.24
N ARG A 148 -21.22 -2.70 -6.90
CA ARG A 148 -20.08 -1.78 -6.98
C ARG A 148 -20.46 -0.46 -7.65
N ARG A 149 -21.24 -0.49 -8.73
CA ARG A 149 -21.73 0.72 -9.43
C ARG A 149 -22.66 1.55 -8.57
N ASP A 150 -23.49 0.91 -7.76
CA ASP A 150 -24.31 1.62 -6.78
C ASP A 150 -23.43 2.37 -5.75
N ILE A 151 -22.36 1.74 -5.25
CA ILE A 151 -21.39 2.39 -4.37
C ILE A 151 -20.69 3.56 -5.08
N ALA A 152 -20.41 3.42 -6.37
CA ALA A 152 -19.75 4.46 -7.16
C ALA A 152 -20.54 5.79 -7.16
N ASN A 153 -21.86 5.75 -7.14
CA ASN A 153 -22.72 6.95 -7.10
C ASN A 153 -22.38 7.92 -5.95
N THR A 154 -21.80 7.42 -4.87
CA THR A 154 -21.43 8.22 -3.69
C THR A 154 -19.94 8.34 -3.44
N THR A 155 -19.13 7.55 -4.13
CA THR A 155 -17.67 7.44 -3.88
C THR A 155 -16.82 7.79 -5.09
N THR A 156 -17.41 8.12 -6.22
CA THR A 156 -16.68 8.57 -7.42
C THR A 156 -17.25 9.88 -7.93
N VAL A 157 -16.39 10.67 -8.59
CA VAL A 157 -16.79 11.96 -9.21
C VAL A 157 -17.30 11.74 -10.63
N MET A 158 -16.90 10.64 -11.25
CA MET A 158 -17.34 10.22 -12.59
C MET A 158 -17.81 8.78 -12.53
N ASP A 159 -18.91 8.51 -13.22
CA ASP A 159 -19.43 7.16 -13.29
C ASP A 159 -18.43 6.21 -13.98
N PRO A 160 -18.30 4.97 -13.50
CA PRO A 160 -17.56 3.94 -14.20
C PRO A 160 -18.13 3.71 -15.60
N ILE A 161 -17.29 3.64 -16.61
CA ILE A 161 -17.73 3.34 -17.99
C ILE A 161 -18.41 1.96 -18.06
N PRO A 162 -19.32 1.72 -19.02
CA PRO A 162 -20.03 0.45 -19.12
C PRO A 162 -19.14 -0.78 -19.27
N GLU A 163 -18.01 -0.62 -19.91
CA GLU A 163 -17.01 -1.66 -20.18
C GLU A 163 -16.10 -1.96 -18.99
N ASP A 164 -16.13 -1.14 -17.93
CA ASP A 164 -15.29 -1.34 -16.75
C ASP A 164 -15.56 -2.70 -16.10
N ARG A 165 -14.49 -3.44 -15.84
CA ARG A 165 -14.47 -4.77 -15.23
C ARG A 165 -13.53 -4.78 -14.00
N PHE A 166 -13.52 -3.71 -13.24
CA PHE A 166 -12.62 -3.50 -12.10
C PHE A 166 -12.58 -4.71 -11.15
N LEU A 167 -13.71 -5.32 -10.82
CA LEU A 167 -13.75 -6.48 -9.92
C LEU A 167 -12.94 -7.66 -10.42
N CYS A 168 -12.79 -7.82 -11.74
CA CYS A 168 -11.97 -8.89 -12.32
C CYS A 168 -10.47 -8.67 -12.11
N ALA A 169 -10.06 -7.44 -11.81
CA ALA A 169 -8.67 -7.05 -11.51
C ALA A 169 -8.43 -6.79 -10.01
N PHE A 170 -9.48 -6.82 -9.20
CA PHE A 170 -9.39 -6.51 -7.77
C PHE A 170 -9.04 -7.75 -6.94
N GLY A 171 -7.86 -8.32 -7.23
CA GLY A 171 -7.38 -9.54 -6.57
C GLY A 171 -7.19 -9.42 -5.06
N HIS A 172 -6.96 -8.23 -4.52
CA HIS A 172 -6.74 -7.98 -3.09
C HIS A 172 -7.82 -8.60 -2.20
N ILE A 173 -9.11 -8.36 -2.53
CA ILE A 173 -10.25 -8.82 -1.73
C ILE A 173 -10.67 -10.26 -2.02
N PHE A 174 -10.01 -10.95 -2.92
CA PHE A 174 -10.22 -12.35 -3.24
C PHE A 174 -8.97 -13.18 -2.93
N ALA A 175 -8.08 -13.35 -3.89
CA ALA A 175 -6.86 -14.15 -3.72
C ALA A 175 -5.81 -13.48 -2.80
N GLY A 176 -5.86 -12.17 -2.65
CA GLY A 176 -4.91 -11.39 -1.85
C GLY A 176 -5.13 -11.45 -0.34
N GLY A 177 -6.24 -12.04 0.12
CA GLY A 177 -6.51 -12.24 1.56
C GLY A 177 -7.17 -11.06 2.27
N TYR A 178 -7.48 -9.95 1.58
CA TYR A 178 -8.11 -8.75 2.17
C TYR A 178 -9.64 -8.79 2.16
N SER A 179 -10.26 -9.96 2.09
CA SER A 179 -11.72 -10.12 2.13
C SER A 179 -12.29 -9.50 3.41
N ALA A 180 -13.18 -8.52 3.25
CA ALA A 180 -13.73 -7.67 4.33
C ALA A 180 -12.66 -6.91 5.15
N GLY A 181 -11.44 -6.78 4.64
CA GLY A 181 -10.28 -6.19 5.32
C GLY A 181 -9.59 -5.06 4.55
N TYR A 182 -10.03 -4.70 3.34
CA TYR A 182 -9.37 -3.68 2.52
C TYR A 182 -9.32 -2.29 3.18
N TYR A 183 -10.23 -1.99 4.10
CA TYR A 183 -10.23 -0.74 4.86
C TYR A 183 -8.94 -0.51 5.68
N SER A 184 -8.17 -1.56 5.93
CA SER A 184 -6.91 -1.54 6.69
C SER A 184 -5.91 -0.49 6.15
N TYR A 185 -5.83 -0.32 4.83
CA TYR A 185 -4.98 0.69 4.20
C TYR A 185 -5.27 2.12 4.68
N LYS A 186 -6.52 2.44 4.99
CA LYS A 186 -6.89 3.75 5.54
C LYS A 186 -6.79 3.80 7.05
N LEU A 187 -7.07 2.72 7.74
CA LEU A 187 -6.94 2.64 9.19
C LEU A 187 -5.47 2.78 9.63
N SER A 188 -4.55 2.12 8.94
CA SER A 188 -3.11 2.23 9.21
C SER A 188 -2.60 3.66 9.08
N LEU A 189 -3.07 4.43 8.07
CA LEU A 189 -2.70 5.84 7.90
C LEU A 189 -3.14 6.72 9.09
N ILE A 190 -4.26 6.42 9.73
CA ILE A 190 -4.70 7.14 10.93
C ILE A 190 -3.70 6.91 12.06
N HIS A 191 -3.27 5.68 12.27
CA HIS A 191 -2.30 5.34 13.31
C HIS A 191 -0.92 5.95 13.05
N ILE A 192 -0.49 6.02 11.79
CA ILE A 192 0.77 6.67 11.41
C ILE A 192 0.70 8.18 11.61
N SER A 193 -0.42 8.81 11.24
CA SER A 193 -0.57 10.27 11.28
C SER A 193 -0.83 10.82 12.68
N GLU A 194 -1.47 10.05 13.56
CA GLU A 194 -1.85 10.45 14.92
C GLU A 194 -1.42 9.42 16.00
N PRO A 195 -0.13 9.03 16.06
CA PRO A 195 0.31 7.95 16.95
C PRO A 195 0.16 8.28 18.44
N THR A 196 -0.04 9.54 18.80
CA THR A 196 -0.13 10.02 20.18
C THR A 196 -1.55 10.27 20.67
N ARG A 197 -2.55 10.12 19.81
CA ARG A 197 -3.94 10.31 20.20
C ARG A 197 -4.40 9.14 21.05
N ARG A 198 -4.03 9.14 22.34
CA ARG A 198 -4.59 8.21 23.32
C ARG A 198 -6.10 8.44 23.42
N PRO A 199 -6.96 7.41 23.37
CA PRO A 199 -8.34 7.58 23.74
C PRO A 199 -8.36 8.12 25.17
N LYS A 200 -9.05 9.22 25.37
CA LYS A 200 -9.39 9.64 26.74
C LYS A 200 -10.42 8.63 27.25
N ILE A 201 -9.97 7.68 28.03
CA ILE A 201 -10.83 6.80 28.84
C ILE A 201 -11.38 7.65 29.96
#